data_be003f460fc6b6f23a50fa46da3a5b22
#
_entry.id   be003f460fc6b6f23a50fa46da3a5b22
#
_cell.length_a   1.000
_cell.length_b   1.000
_cell.length_c   1.000
_cell.angle_alpha   90.00
_cell.angle_beta   90.00
_cell.angle_gamma   90.00
#
_symmetry.space_group_name_H-M   'P 1'
#
loop_
_entity.id
_entity.type
_entity.pdbx_description
1 polymer ?
#
loop_
_entity_poly.entity_id
_entity_poly.type
_entity_poly.pdbx_seq_one_letter_code
_entity_poly.pdbx_strand_id
1 'polypeptide(L)'
;KTIAANSKHMHVISQQEFTTQELLYQELDRVIAINGEGLMLHKKTALYKVDRSRDIVKLKPRYDAEAIVIEHIEGKGKFSGLMGAITVKMPDGKRFKIGSGFSDYERANPPKIGAVVTYQYLGFTKNGIPRFAHFLRVRSE
;
A
#
# COMPACT_ATOMS: atom_id res chain seq x y z
N LYS A 1 -22.25 -26.60 -2.69
CA LYS A 1 -21.11 -27.58 -2.85
C LYS A 1 -21.26 -28.47 -4.09
N THR A 2 -22.45 -28.63 -4.68
CA THR A 2 -22.74 -29.66 -5.69
C THR A 2 -22.46 -29.23 -7.14
N ILE A 3 -22.46 -27.93 -7.44
CA ILE A 3 -22.37 -27.41 -8.83
C ILE A 3 -20.93 -27.47 -9.37
N ALA A 4 -19.93 -27.22 -8.54
CA ALA A 4 -18.53 -27.20 -8.96
C ALA A 4 -17.89 -28.60 -9.11
N ALA A 5 -18.46 -29.63 -8.49
CA ALA A 5 -17.90 -30.98 -8.48
C ALA A 5 -17.91 -31.70 -9.87
N ASN A 6 -18.79 -31.23 -10.77
CA ASN A 6 -18.99 -31.85 -12.09
C ASN A 6 -18.63 -30.91 -13.28
N SER A 7 -17.98 -29.79 -13.04
CA SER A 7 -17.62 -28.85 -14.11
C SER A 7 -16.13 -28.89 -14.42
N LYS A 8 -15.78 -29.06 -15.69
CA LYS A 8 -14.38 -28.93 -16.17
C LYS A 8 -13.89 -27.45 -16.15
N HIS A 9 -14.78 -26.49 -16.00
CA HIS A 9 -14.49 -25.05 -16.11
C HIS A 9 -14.68 -24.28 -14.80
N MET A 10 -15.15 -24.94 -13.73
CA MET A 10 -15.34 -24.33 -12.43
C MET A 10 -14.53 -25.07 -11.37
N HIS A 11 -13.72 -24.32 -10.64
CA HIS A 11 -12.95 -24.85 -9.52
C HIS A 11 -13.31 -24.09 -8.25
N VAL A 12 -13.50 -24.82 -7.16
CA VAL A 12 -13.65 -24.21 -5.83
C VAL A 12 -12.28 -23.75 -5.37
N ILE A 13 -12.12 -22.46 -5.13
CA ILE A 13 -10.91 -21.92 -4.52
C ILE A 13 -10.83 -22.42 -3.08
N SER A 14 -9.71 -23.03 -2.71
CA SER A 14 -9.46 -23.48 -1.35
C SER A 14 -9.36 -22.25 -0.43
N GLN A 15 -10.01 -22.34 0.73
CA GLN A 15 -9.93 -21.31 1.78
C GLN A 15 -9.24 -21.92 2.99
N GLN A 16 -8.35 -21.14 3.60
CA GLN A 16 -7.61 -21.49 4.80
C GLN A 16 -8.01 -20.57 5.95
N GLU A 17 -8.23 -21.12 7.13
CA GLU A 17 -8.49 -20.32 8.33
C GLU A 17 -7.17 -20.01 9.04
N PHE A 18 -7.02 -18.76 9.47
CA PHE A 18 -5.89 -18.29 10.27
C PHE A 18 -6.37 -17.89 11.65
N THR A 19 -5.72 -18.41 12.67
CA THR A 19 -6.04 -18.14 14.08
C THR A 19 -5.12 -17.08 14.68
N THR A 20 -3.96 -16.84 14.06
CA THR A 20 -3.00 -15.84 14.52
C THR A 20 -2.53 -14.96 13.36
N GLN A 21 -2.07 -13.77 13.71
CA GLN A 21 -1.54 -12.82 12.74
C GLN A 21 -0.21 -13.29 12.14
N GLU A 22 0.60 -13.97 12.92
CA GLU A 22 1.89 -14.53 12.49
C GLU A 22 1.72 -15.53 11.34
N LEU A 23 0.79 -16.48 11.50
CA LEU A 23 0.49 -17.47 10.46
C LEU A 23 -0.04 -16.81 9.18
N LEU A 24 -0.84 -15.76 9.32
CA LEU A 24 -1.36 -15.00 8.20
C LEU A 24 -0.23 -14.28 7.42
N TYR A 25 0.72 -13.67 8.11
CA TYR A 25 1.86 -13.01 7.46
C TYR A 25 2.84 -14.03 6.84
N GLN A 26 3.06 -15.19 7.47
CA GLN A 26 3.84 -16.27 6.85
C GLN A 26 3.22 -16.74 5.53
N GLU A 27 1.90 -16.88 5.47
CA GLU A 27 1.22 -17.23 4.22
C GLU A 27 1.29 -16.09 3.19
N LEU A 28 1.22 -14.84 3.61
CA LEU A 28 1.45 -13.70 2.73
C LEU A 28 2.84 -13.76 2.09
N ASP A 29 3.87 -13.98 2.90
CA ASP A 29 5.26 -14.08 2.43
C ASP A 29 5.44 -15.25 1.46
N ARG A 30 4.80 -16.41 1.74
CA ARG A 30 4.79 -17.56 0.84
C ARG A 30 4.16 -17.23 -0.52
N VAL A 31 3.02 -16.54 -0.51
CA VAL A 31 2.32 -16.13 -1.75
C VAL A 31 3.14 -15.13 -2.55
N ILE A 32 3.80 -14.18 -1.87
CA ILE A 32 4.69 -13.22 -2.53
C ILE A 32 5.92 -13.91 -3.14
N ALA A 33 6.49 -14.89 -2.45
CA ALA A 33 7.66 -15.65 -2.93
C ALA A 33 7.38 -16.41 -4.25
N ILE A 34 6.13 -16.78 -4.49
CA ILE A 34 5.68 -17.42 -5.75
C ILE A 34 5.06 -16.41 -6.73
N ASN A 35 5.41 -15.11 -6.62
CA ASN A 35 4.92 -14.01 -7.45
C ASN A 35 3.42 -13.73 -7.35
N GLY A 36 2.76 -14.10 -6.26
CA GLY A 36 1.40 -13.67 -5.96
C GLY A 36 1.35 -12.21 -5.52
N GLU A 37 0.19 -11.56 -5.65
CA GLU A 37 0.02 -10.14 -5.28
C GLU A 37 -0.31 -9.91 -3.81
N GLY A 38 -0.79 -10.92 -3.11
CA GLY A 38 -1.26 -10.85 -1.73
C GLY A 38 -2.43 -11.77 -1.46
N LEU A 39 -3.10 -11.57 -0.35
CA LEU A 39 -4.20 -12.39 0.13
C LEU A 39 -5.54 -11.63 0.12
N MET A 40 -6.63 -12.35 -0.14
CA MET A 40 -7.99 -11.87 0.09
C MET A 40 -8.51 -12.49 1.38
N LEU A 41 -8.74 -11.68 2.38
CA LEU A 41 -9.23 -12.10 3.68
C LEU A 41 -10.75 -11.95 3.74
N HIS A 42 -11.42 -12.99 4.18
CA HIS A 42 -12.86 -12.99 4.42
C HIS A 42 -13.13 -13.24 5.90
N LYS A 43 -13.98 -12.42 6.49
CA LYS A 43 -14.48 -12.73 7.82
C LYS A 43 -15.29 -14.03 7.77
N LYS A 44 -15.03 -14.99 8.66
CA LYS A 44 -15.66 -16.32 8.66
C LYS A 44 -17.20 -16.29 8.65
N THR A 45 -17.77 -15.29 9.29
CA THR A 45 -19.23 -15.07 9.39
C THR A 45 -19.78 -14.13 8.30
N ALA A 46 -18.95 -13.74 7.33
CA ALA A 46 -19.37 -12.82 6.27
C ALA A 46 -20.41 -13.48 5.35
N LEU A 47 -21.51 -12.79 5.14
CA LEU A 47 -22.51 -13.13 4.14
C LEU A 47 -22.18 -12.42 2.81
N TYR A 48 -22.62 -13.01 1.71
CA TYR A 48 -22.52 -12.38 0.41
C TYR A 48 -23.27 -11.04 0.38
N LYS A 49 -22.60 -9.98 -0.07
CA LYS A 49 -23.17 -8.65 -0.29
C LYS A 49 -22.84 -8.19 -1.70
N VAL A 50 -23.78 -7.59 -2.39
CA VAL A 50 -23.62 -7.07 -3.75
C VAL A 50 -22.68 -5.86 -3.79
N ASP A 51 -22.60 -5.11 -2.69
CA ASP A 51 -21.80 -3.89 -2.54
C ASP A 51 -20.46 -4.12 -1.83
N ARG A 52 -19.66 -3.04 -1.74
CA ARG A 52 -18.43 -3.02 -0.93
C ARG A 52 -18.74 -3.43 0.50
N SER A 53 -18.01 -4.42 1.00
CA SER A 53 -18.11 -4.91 2.36
C SER A 53 -16.80 -4.72 3.12
N ARG A 54 -16.89 -4.42 4.42
CA ARG A 54 -15.73 -4.44 5.33
C ARG A 54 -15.36 -5.86 5.78
N ASP A 55 -16.18 -6.85 5.43
CA ASP A 55 -15.95 -8.25 5.77
C ASP A 55 -14.95 -8.93 4.81
N ILE A 56 -14.56 -8.23 3.72
CA ILE A 56 -13.56 -8.69 2.75
C ILE A 56 -12.46 -7.63 2.66
N VAL A 57 -11.22 -8.05 2.93
CA VAL A 57 -10.05 -7.16 2.96
C VAL A 57 -8.94 -7.74 2.11
N LYS A 58 -8.26 -6.88 1.32
CA LYS A 58 -7.03 -7.24 0.61
C LYS A 58 -5.83 -7.01 1.53
N LEU A 59 -5.07 -8.05 1.79
CA LEU A 59 -3.79 -7.97 2.46
C LEU A 59 -2.67 -8.03 1.42
N LYS A 60 -1.86 -6.99 1.35
CA LYS A 60 -0.71 -6.88 0.44
C LYS A 60 0.53 -6.53 1.24
N PRO A 61 1.73 -6.97 0.79
CA PRO A 61 2.96 -6.57 1.44
C PRO A 61 3.12 -5.06 1.34
N ARG A 62 3.72 -4.47 2.36
CA ARG A 62 4.13 -3.08 2.37
C ARG A 62 5.60 -3.01 2.72
N TYR A 63 6.33 -2.20 2.00
CA TYR A 63 7.75 -2.00 2.19
C TYR A 63 7.99 -0.54 2.58
N ASP A 64 8.94 -0.32 3.46
CA ASP A 64 9.37 1.03 3.83
C ASP A 64 10.69 1.34 3.13
N ALA A 65 10.86 2.58 2.71
CA ALA A 65 12.10 3.08 2.16
C ALA A 65 12.27 4.56 2.49
N GLU A 66 13.44 5.10 2.19
CA GLU A 66 13.79 6.48 2.45
C GLU A 66 14.14 7.20 1.15
N ALA A 67 13.84 8.50 1.12
CA ALA A 67 14.20 9.37 0.01
C ALA A 67 14.37 10.81 0.50
N ILE A 68 15.08 11.62 -0.28
CA ILE A 68 15.37 13.02 0.04
C ILE A 68 14.31 13.90 -0.62
N VAL A 69 13.72 14.82 0.15
CA VAL A 69 12.79 15.84 -0.37
C VAL A 69 13.56 16.81 -1.25
N ILE A 70 13.11 17.02 -2.48
CA ILE A 70 13.75 17.94 -3.42
C ILE A 70 12.83 19.07 -3.88
N GLU A 71 11.52 18.95 -3.67
CA GLU A 71 10.55 19.94 -4.11
C GLU A 71 9.24 19.80 -3.33
N HIS A 72 8.55 20.91 -3.11
CA HIS A 72 7.17 20.94 -2.66
C HIS A 72 6.24 21.25 -3.84
N ILE A 73 5.14 20.55 -3.93
CA ILE A 73 4.10 20.76 -4.93
C ILE A 73 2.90 21.37 -4.23
N GLU A 74 2.43 22.51 -4.73
CA GLU A 74 1.26 23.19 -4.19
C GLU A 74 0.01 22.30 -4.29
N GLY A 75 -0.81 22.36 -3.25
CA GLY A 75 -2.08 21.66 -3.20
C GLY A 75 -3.15 22.31 -4.06
N LYS A 76 -4.17 21.54 -4.42
CA LYS A 76 -5.35 22.01 -5.17
C LYS A 76 -6.62 21.71 -4.40
N GLY A 77 -7.69 22.41 -4.72
CA GLY A 77 -8.99 22.23 -4.07
C GLY A 77 -8.91 22.50 -2.57
N LYS A 78 -9.25 21.54 -1.74
CA LYS A 78 -9.21 21.66 -0.27
C LYS A 78 -7.81 21.91 0.31
N PHE A 79 -6.75 21.67 -0.46
CA PHE A 79 -5.36 21.91 -0.06
C PHE A 79 -4.75 23.12 -0.75
N SER A 80 -5.55 24.01 -1.36
CA SER A 80 -5.07 25.28 -1.91
C SER A 80 -4.40 26.13 -0.82
N GLY A 81 -3.19 26.64 -1.12
CA GLY A 81 -2.37 27.36 -0.14
C GLY A 81 -1.58 26.47 0.84
N LEU A 82 -1.68 25.15 0.71
CA LEU A 82 -0.94 24.16 1.48
C LEU A 82 -0.14 23.25 0.55
N MET A 83 0.79 22.49 1.12
CA MET A 83 1.49 21.46 0.35
C MET A 83 0.54 20.33 -0.09
N GLY A 84 0.44 20.08 -1.38
CA GLY A 84 -0.32 18.98 -1.95
C GLY A 84 0.47 17.66 -1.98
N ALA A 85 1.76 17.77 -2.36
CA ALA A 85 2.68 16.63 -2.46
C ALA A 85 4.12 17.10 -2.30
N ILE A 86 5.03 16.14 -2.10
CA ILE A 86 6.48 16.36 -2.22
C ILE A 86 7.03 15.59 -3.41
N THR A 87 8.03 16.12 -4.09
CA THR A 87 8.90 15.36 -4.97
C THR A 87 10.11 14.91 -4.16
N VAL A 88 10.41 13.63 -4.25
CA VAL A 88 11.55 13.03 -3.55
C VAL A 88 12.51 12.37 -4.53
N LYS A 89 13.79 12.28 -4.12
CA LYS A 89 14.87 11.60 -4.85
C LYS A 89 15.31 10.37 -4.08
N MET A 90 15.29 9.22 -4.74
CA MET A 90 15.79 7.95 -4.22
C MET A 90 17.32 7.90 -4.24
N PRO A 91 17.95 6.96 -3.50
CA PRO A 91 19.41 6.77 -3.54
C PRO A 91 19.97 6.47 -4.93
N ASP A 92 19.18 5.80 -5.79
CA ASP A 92 19.55 5.51 -7.20
C ASP A 92 19.34 6.71 -8.15
N GLY A 93 18.97 7.88 -7.62
CA GLY A 93 18.77 9.11 -8.37
C GLY A 93 17.39 9.31 -8.99
N LYS A 94 16.54 8.29 -9.00
CA LYS A 94 15.18 8.39 -9.52
C LYS A 94 14.33 9.32 -8.65
N ARG A 95 13.36 9.99 -9.29
CA ARG A 95 12.47 10.95 -8.65
C ARG A 95 11.01 10.51 -8.79
N PHE A 96 10.24 10.75 -7.76
CA PHE A 96 8.79 10.50 -7.78
C PHE A 96 8.08 11.38 -6.77
N LYS A 97 6.73 11.37 -6.81
CA LYS A 97 5.89 12.22 -5.98
C LYS A 97 5.21 11.40 -4.89
N ILE A 98 5.14 11.97 -3.69
CA ILE A 98 4.36 11.45 -2.57
C ILE A 98 3.30 12.49 -2.23
N GLY A 99 2.03 12.16 -2.39
CA GLY A 99 0.89 13.06 -2.14
C GLY A 99 -0.03 12.59 -1.03
N SER A 100 0.21 11.39 -0.46
CA SER A 100 -0.60 10.80 0.61
C SER A 100 0.22 10.54 1.86
N GLY A 101 -0.45 10.42 3.01
CA GLY A 101 0.17 10.18 4.32
C GLY A 101 0.38 11.41 5.16
N PHE A 102 0.23 12.59 4.60
CA PHE A 102 0.41 13.84 5.33
C PHE A 102 -0.85 14.21 6.11
N SER A 103 -0.65 14.59 7.36
CA SER A 103 -1.65 15.30 8.16
C SER A 103 -1.83 16.76 7.67
N ASP A 104 -2.89 17.41 8.09
CA ASP A 104 -3.11 18.82 7.77
C ASP A 104 -1.99 19.71 8.35
N TYR A 105 -1.46 19.36 9.52
CA TYR A 105 -0.31 20.04 10.11
C TYR A 105 0.94 19.94 9.24
N GLU A 106 1.25 18.73 8.73
CA GLU A 106 2.41 18.52 7.85
C GLU A 106 2.24 19.17 6.48
N ARG A 107 1.01 19.34 6.02
CA ARG A 107 0.75 20.11 4.81
C ARG A 107 0.97 21.61 5.00
N ALA A 108 0.67 22.15 6.18
CA ALA A 108 0.95 23.53 6.54
C ALA A 108 2.44 23.75 6.90
N ASN A 109 3.11 22.71 7.39
CA ASN A 109 4.52 22.71 7.81
C ASN A 109 5.28 21.57 7.11
N PRO A 110 5.50 21.63 5.79
CA PRO A 110 6.04 20.51 5.04
C PRO A 110 7.48 20.16 5.43
N PRO A 111 7.89 18.92 5.26
CA PRO A 111 9.27 18.50 5.42
C PRO A 111 10.20 19.39 4.62
N LYS A 112 11.28 19.89 5.21
CA LYS A 112 12.23 20.78 4.54
C LYS A 112 12.84 20.12 3.30
N ILE A 113 13.15 20.91 2.28
CA ILE A 113 13.96 20.44 1.15
C ILE A 113 15.33 19.99 1.68
N GLY A 114 15.78 18.81 1.25
CA GLY A 114 16.97 18.14 1.76
C GLY A 114 16.71 17.18 2.93
N ALA A 115 15.53 17.23 3.57
CA ALA A 115 15.20 16.29 4.62
C ALA A 115 15.01 14.86 4.07
N VAL A 116 15.42 13.87 4.85
CA VAL A 116 15.15 12.45 4.59
C VAL A 116 13.76 12.12 5.13
N VAL A 117 12.93 11.53 4.29
CA VAL A 117 11.60 11.06 4.67
C VAL A 117 11.50 9.55 4.51
N THR A 118 10.81 8.91 5.43
CA THR A 118 10.42 7.50 5.32
C THR A 118 9.04 7.45 4.68
N TYR A 119 8.90 6.60 3.68
CA TYR A 119 7.63 6.34 3.00
C TYR A 119 7.38 4.85 2.87
N GLN A 120 6.12 4.48 2.80
CA GLN A 120 5.67 3.11 2.60
C GLN A 120 5.17 2.94 1.16
N TYR A 121 5.41 1.78 0.55
CA TYR A 121 4.99 1.48 -0.81
C TYR A 121 4.62 0.00 -0.99
N LEU A 122 3.95 -0.35 -2.10
CA LEU A 122 3.45 -1.72 -2.37
C LEU A 122 4.27 -2.50 -3.40
N GLY A 123 5.36 -1.97 -3.90
CA GLY A 123 6.18 -2.55 -4.96
C GLY A 123 6.58 -1.48 -5.96
N PHE A 124 7.15 -1.89 -7.09
CA PHE A 124 7.69 -0.97 -8.09
C PHE A 124 6.94 -1.03 -9.41
N THR A 125 6.98 0.07 -10.16
CA THR A 125 6.63 0.11 -11.57
C THR A 125 7.73 -0.56 -12.41
N LYS A 126 7.49 -0.78 -13.70
CA LYS A 126 8.51 -1.28 -14.65
C LYS A 126 9.77 -0.40 -14.68
N ASN A 127 9.63 0.90 -14.38
CA ASN A 127 10.74 1.87 -14.35
C ASN A 127 11.42 1.95 -12.98
N GLY A 128 11.07 1.09 -12.03
CA GLY A 128 11.63 1.08 -10.67
C GLY A 128 11.17 2.24 -9.80
N ILE A 129 9.99 2.82 -10.08
CA ILE A 129 9.36 3.85 -9.25
C ILE A 129 8.42 3.18 -8.24
N PRO A 130 8.47 3.55 -6.94
CA PRO A 130 7.56 3.03 -5.92
C PRO A 130 6.08 3.27 -6.27
N ARG A 131 5.28 2.21 -6.15
CA ARG A 131 3.83 2.27 -6.37
C ARG A 131 3.10 2.58 -5.08
N PHE A 132 2.11 3.48 -5.15
CA PHE A 132 1.28 3.87 -4.02
C PHE A 132 2.09 4.37 -2.81
N ALA A 133 3.12 5.16 -3.08
CA ALA A 133 3.96 5.75 -2.04
C ALA A 133 3.14 6.61 -1.08
N HIS A 134 3.34 6.39 0.20
CA HIS A 134 2.62 7.00 1.31
C HIS A 134 3.62 7.49 2.35
N PHE A 135 3.60 8.77 2.66
CA PHE A 135 4.49 9.37 3.66
C PHE A 135 4.20 8.79 5.05
N LEU A 136 5.24 8.47 5.79
CA LEU A 136 5.14 8.00 7.18
C LEU A 136 5.67 9.05 8.17
N ARG A 137 6.88 9.54 7.95
CA ARG A 137 7.53 10.49 8.83
C ARG A 137 8.77 11.12 8.20
N VAL A 138 9.20 12.25 8.77
CA VAL A 138 10.56 12.76 8.57
C VAL A 138 11.50 11.91 9.45
N ARG A 139 12.65 11.50 8.91
CA ARG A 139 13.67 10.82 9.70
C ARG A 139 14.29 11.83 10.67
N SER A 140 14.24 11.53 11.96
CA SER A 140 15.03 12.24 12.97
C SER A 140 16.49 11.76 12.83
N GLU A 141 17.42 12.71 12.81
CA GLU A 141 18.85 12.39 12.95
C GLU A 141 19.15 11.76 14.30
#